data_42f2bda5879a31a78f64b8a01363d647
#
_entry.id   42f2bda5879a31a78f64b8a01363d647
#
_cell.length_a   1.000
_cell.length_b   1.000
_cell.length_c   1.000
_cell.angle_alpha   90.00
_cell.angle_beta   90.00
_cell.angle_gamma   90.00
#
_symmetry.space_group_name_H-M   'P 1'
#
loop_
_entity.id
_entity.type
_entity.pdbx_description
1 polymer ?
#
loop_
_entity_poly.entity_id
_entity_poly.type
_entity_poly.pdbx_seq_one_letter_code
_entity_poly.pdbx_strand_id
1 'polypeptide(L)' 'MIAIIDYDAGNIRSVEKALLALGQDVIVTADRDEILHADKVILP' A
#
# COMPACT_ATOMS: atom_id res chain seq x y z
N MET A 1 -4.06 6.95 5.81
CA MET A 1 -3.80 6.31 4.51
C MET A 1 -2.65 5.33 4.65
N ILE A 2 -2.78 4.17 4.06
CA ILE A 2 -1.76 3.12 4.09
C ILE A 2 -1.13 3.04 2.70
N ALA A 3 0.19 3.08 2.62
CA ALA A 3 0.89 2.93 1.36
C ALA A 3 1.43 1.50 1.24
N ILE A 4 1.15 0.87 0.13
CA ILE A 4 1.75 -0.42 -0.22
C ILE A 4 2.84 -0.13 -1.25
N ILE A 5 4.08 -0.51 -0.93
CA ILE A 5 5.20 -0.22 -1.83
C ILE A 5 5.18 -1.19 -3.01
N ASP A 6 5.13 -0.62 -4.20
CA ASP A 6 5.18 -1.38 -5.45
C ASP A 6 6.63 -1.51 -5.90
N TYR A 7 7.22 -2.67 -5.65
CA TYR A 7 8.62 -2.94 -6.06
C TYR A 7 8.70 -4.14 -7.00
N ASP A 8 7.60 -4.40 -7.69
CA ASP A 8 7.51 -5.44 -8.72
C ASP A 8 7.74 -6.86 -8.17
N ALA A 9 7.35 -7.09 -6.93
CA ALA A 9 7.45 -8.41 -6.33
C ALA A 9 6.28 -8.64 -5.39
N GLY A 10 5.80 -9.86 -5.32
CA GLY A 10 4.80 -10.26 -4.36
C GLY A 10 3.37 -10.04 -4.80
N ASN A 11 2.48 -10.23 -3.87
CA ASN A 11 1.05 -10.34 -4.10
C ASN A 11 0.32 -9.05 -3.71
N ILE A 12 0.73 -7.96 -4.33
CA ILE A 12 0.26 -6.60 -3.97
C ILE A 12 -1.26 -6.49 -4.04
N ARG A 13 -1.87 -7.05 -5.09
CA ARG A 13 -3.32 -6.94 -5.28
C ARG A 13 -4.12 -7.64 -4.18
N SER A 14 -3.65 -8.77 -3.70
CA SER A 14 -4.32 -9.48 -2.61
C SER A 14 -4.29 -8.67 -1.32
N VAL A 15 -3.15 -8.06 -1.02
CA VAL A 15 -3.00 -7.21 0.16
C VAL A 15 -3.89 -5.97 0.03
N GLU A 16 -3.87 -5.33 -1.14
CA GLU A 16 -4.71 -4.16 -1.39
C GLU A 16 -6.19 -4.48 -1.18
N LYS A 17 -6.65 -5.57 -1.77
CA LYS A 17 -8.06 -5.98 -1.65
C LYS A 17 -8.44 -6.28 -0.21
N ALA A 18 -7.58 -6.94 0.54
CA ALA A 18 -7.85 -7.26 1.93
C ALA A 18 -8.00 -5.99 2.78
N LEU A 19 -7.12 -5.02 2.58
CA LEU A 19 -7.18 -3.76 3.33
C LEU A 19 -8.39 -2.92 2.94
N LEU A 20 -8.74 -2.88 1.66
CA LEU A 20 -9.93 -2.18 1.20
C LEU A 20 -11.21 -2.81 1.78
N ALA A 21 -11.24 -4.14 1.88
CA ALA A 21 -12.37 -4.84 2.48
C ALA A 21 -12.53 -4.50 3.96
N LEU A 22 -11.46 -4.13 4.64
CA LEU A 22 -11.49 -3.69 6.02
C LEU A 22 -11.83 -2.21 6.17
N GLY A 23 -12.12 -1.52 5.08
CA GLY A 23 -12.46 -0.10 5.10
C GLY A 23 -11.27 0.83 5.22
N GLN A 24 -10.06 0.35 4.94
CA GLN A 24 -8.87 1.18 5.01
C GLN A 24 -8.67 1.99 3.73
N ASP A 25 -8.08 3.16 3.89
CA ASP A 25 -7.68 4.02 2.77
C ASP A 25 -6.27 3.61 2.35
N VAL A 26 -6.14 3.07 1.13
CA VAL A 26 -4.92 2.42 0.67
C VAL A 26 -4.51 2.93 -0.69
N ILE A 27 -3.21 3.15 -0.89
CA ILE A 27 -2.64 3.38 -2.22
C ILE A 27 -1.51 2.39 -2.48
N VAL A 28 -1.34 2.05 -3.75
CA VAL A 28 -0.18 1.27 -4.21
C VAL A 28 0.72 2.22 -4.96
N THR A 29 1.94 2.40 -4.48
CA THR A 29 2.83 3.43 -5.02
C THR A 29 4.29 3.07 -4.86
N ALA A 30 5.12 3.60 -5.76
CA ALA A 30 6.57 3.59 -5.62
C ALA A 30 7.10 5.02 -5.43
N ASP A 31 6.22 6.00 -5.33
CA ASP A 31 6.58 7.40 -5.15
C ASP A 31 7.02 7.66 -3.72
N ARG A 32 8.25 8.16 -3.59
CA ARG A 32 8.84 8.42 -2.28
C ARG A 32 8.01 9.41 -1.45
N ASP A 33 7.52 10.46 -2.07
CA ASP A 33 6.76 11.48 -1.33
C ASP A 33 5.44 10.93 -0.81
N GLU A 34 4.77 10.11 -1.60
CA GLU A 34 3.55 9.46 -1.17
C GLU A 34 3.81 8.50 -0.01
N ILE A 35 4.90 7.75 -0.09
CA ILE A 35 5.30 6.83 0.97
C ILE A 35 5.58 7.58 2.26
N LEU A 36 6.29 8.70 2.18
CA LEU A 36 6.64 9.50 3.36
C LEU A 36 5.43 10.13 4.02
N HIS A 37 4.37 10.40 3.27
CA HIS A 37 3.15 11.01 3.81
C HIS A 37 2.15 9.98 4.33
N ALA A 38 2.38 8.70 4.11
CA ALA A 38 1.48 7.66 4.58
C ALA A 38 1.57 7.50 6.10
N ASP A 39 0.46 7.15 6.73
CA ASP A 39 0.44 6.84 8.16
C ASP A 39 1.14 5.51 8.43
N LYS A 40 0.97 4.56 7.52
CA LYS A 40 1.59 3.25 7.59
C LYS A 40 2.07 2.82 6.21
N VAL A 41 3.10 1.99 6.21
CA VAL A 41 3.70 1.48 4.97
C VAL A 41 3.76 -0.04 5.06
N ILE A 42 3.34 -0.70 4.00
CA ILE A 42 3.41 -2.16 3.88
C ILE A 42 4.39 -2.52 2.78
N LEU A 43 5.31 -3.40 3.11
CA LEU A 43 6.28 -3.97 2.18
C LEU A 43 5.96 -5.46 2.03
N PRO A 44 5.17 -5.81 1.00
CA PRO A 44 4.74 -7.20 0.83
C PRO A 44 5.88 -8.16 0.51
#